data_a82ff43bef16b83f7385055a2f9ce821
#
_entry.id   a82ff43bef16b83f7385055a2f9ce821
#
_cell.length_a   1.000
_cell.length_b   1.000
_cell.length_c   1.000
_cell.angle_alpha   90.00
_cell.angle_beta   90.00
_cell.angle_gamma   90.00
#
_symmetry.space_group_name_H-M   'P 1'
#
loop_
_entity.id
_entity.type
_entity.pdbx_description
1 polymer ?
#
loop_
_entity_poly.entity_id
_entity_poly.type
_entity_poly.pdbx_seq_one_letter_code
_entity_poly.pdbx_strand_id
1 'polypeptide(L)'
;MERKEFTSTINASREKVWEALWSDETYSKWTAPFSEGSRAKSDWEEGSKVYFLNADGEGMVALIYKRKDPEIMNFKHIGMVDKNGNEDYESEKVKSWAGLMENYRLEDKNGKTILTVTMDLKAEYKDYFLKTWPKALEKLKEIAENDSQMKNPITISAIVNAPVEKVWEVWNTPEHIENWNAASDDWHTTSAKNNLKKGGKISYRMEAKDGSTGFDFEGIYSEVKPNKSLSFKLSDGRKVSVNFNEKDNNTLIEESFEAENQNSRQMQQEGWQAILNNFKKYAENLK
;
A
#
# COMPACT_ATOMS: atom_id res chain seq x y z
N MET A 1 -38.82 2.14 -2.53
CA MET A 1 -37.36 2.28 -2.68
C MET A 1 -37.02 3.76 -2.71
N GLU A 2 -35.94 4.15 -2.05
CA GLU A 2 -35.47 5.53 -2.01
C GLU A 2 -33.97 5.54 -2.25
N ARG A 3 -33.48 6.46 -3.09
CA ARG A 3 -32.03 6.67 -3.29
C ARG A 3 -31.53 7.65 -2.25
N LYS A 4 -30.42 7.31 -1.60
CA LYS A 4 -29.72 8.16 -0.64
C LYS A 4 -28.30 8.43 -1.10
N GLU A 5 -27.80 9.58 -0.69
CA GLU A 5 -26.45 10.03 -0.94
C GLU A 5 -25.74 10.34 0.38
N PHE A 6 -24.50 9.90 0.48
CA PHE A 6 -23.58 10.15 1.60
C PHE A 6 -22.31 10.73 1.03
N THR A 7 -21.84 11.83 1.58
CA THR A 7 -20.66 12.55 1.06
C THR A 7 -19.67 12.81 2.17
N SER A 8 -18.38 12.65 1.86
CA SER A 8 -17.27 13.03 2.74
C SER A 8 -16.20 13.80 1.96
N THR A 9 -15.67 14.86 2.56
CA THR A 9 -14.50 15.56 2.05
C THR A 9 -13.27 15.09 2.81
N ILE A 10 -12.34 14.46 2.10
CA ILE A 10 -11.16 13.78 2.64
C ILE A 10 -9.90 14.53 2.18
N ASN A 11 -9.03 14.91 3.10
CA ASN A 11 -7.78 15.62 2.80
C ASN A 11 -6.67 14.63 2.41
N ALA A 12 -6.94 13.90 1.33
CA ALA A 12 -6.03 12.93 0.71
C ALA A 12 -6.31 12.89 -0.80
N SER A 13 -5.36 12.39 -1.60
CA SER A 13 -5.55 12.21 -3.04
C SER A 13 -6.58 11.12 -3.33
N ARG A 14 -7.14 11.12 -4.54
CA ARG A 14 -8.11 10.08 -4.97
C ARG A 14 -7.53 8.68 -4.89
N GLU A 15 -6.25 8.53 -5.25
CA GLU A 15 -5.53 7.26 -5.21
C GLU A 15 -5.46 6.72 -3.77
N LYS A 16 -5.13 7.56 -2.80
CA LYS A 16 -5.10 7.17 -1.37
C LYS A 16 -6.49 6.80 -0.84
N VAL A 17 -7.51 7.57 -1.20
CA VAL A 17 -8.89 7.25 -0.79
C VAL A 17 -9.36 5.97 -1.45
N TRP A 18 -9.00 5.74 -2.72
CA TRP A 18 -9.30 4.51 -3.45
C TRP A 18 -8.66 3.29 -2.80
N GLU A 19 -7.38 3.37 -2.46
CA GLU A 19 -6.67 2.32 -1.73
C GLU A 19 -7.31 2.05 -0.36
N ALA A 20 -7.64 3.11 0.39
CA ALA A 20 -8.31 2.98 1.69
C ALA A 20 -9.70 2.33 1.59
N LEU A 21 -10.42 2.51 0.48
CA LEU A 21 -11.73 1.89 0.25
C LEU A 21 -11.61 0.38 0.01
N TRP A 22 -10.64 -0.08 -0.80
CA TRP A 22 -10.68 -1.41 -1.40
C TRP A 22 -9.56 -2.35 -0.96
N SER A 23 -8.53 -1.88 -0.23
CA SER A 23 -7.49 -2.78 0.27
C SER A 23 -8.01 -3.63 1.44
N ASP A 24 -7.61 -4.91 1.50
CA ASP A 24 -7.98 -5.83 2.58
C ASP A 24 -7.59 -5.30 3.96
N GLU A 25 -6.47 -4.58 4.05
CA GLU A 25 -5.95 -4.02 5.30
C GLU A 25 -6.86 -2.94 5.90
N THR A 26 -7.51 -2.15 5.05
CA THR A 26 -8.29 -0.98 5.48
C THR A 26 -9.80 -1.24 5.41
N TYR A 27 -10.24 -2.12 4.50
CA TYR A 27 -11.65 -2.42 4.28
C TYR A 27 -12.38 -2.80 5.58
N SER A 28 -11.86 -3.76 6.33
CA SER A 28 -12.46 -4.21 7.59
C SER A 28 -12.53 -3.12 8.65
N LYS A 29 -11.61 -2.15 8.61
CA LYS A 29 -11.53 -1.06 9.58
C LYS A 29 -12.61 -0.01 9.34
N TRP A 30 -12.77 0.47 8.09
CA TRP A 30 -13.75 1.50 7.81
C TRP A 30 -15.19 0.96 7.74
N THR A 31 -15.35 -0.32 7.38
CA THR A 31 -16.66 -0.99 7.33
C THR A 31 -17.12 -1.56 8.67
N ALA A 32 -16.27 -1.57 9.70
CA ALA A 32 -16.63 -2.05 11.06
C ALA A 32 -17.92 -1.46 11.64
N PRO A 33 -18.34 -0.19 11.37
CA PRO A 33 -19.62 0.33 11.80
C PRO A 33 -20.84 -0.43 11.24
N PHE A 34 -20.72 -1.09 10.07
CA PHE A 34 -21.79 -1.92 9.51
C PHE A 34 -21.82 -3.30 10.16
N SER A 35 -20.63 -3.91 10.32
CA SER A 35 -20.47 -5.21 10.99
C SER A 35 -19.01 -5.36 11.42
N GLU A 36 -18.78 -5.66 12.68
CA GLU A 36 -17.44 -6.00 13.18
C GLU A 36 -16.93 -7.25 12.46
N GLY A 37 -15.66 -7.24 12.05
CA GLY A 37 -15.07 -8.31 11.24
C GLY A 37 -15.55 -8.35 9.79
N SER A 38 -16.18 -7.28 9.32
CA SER A 38 -16.56 -7.11 7.91
C SER A 38 -15.34 -7.25 6.98
N ARG A 39 -15.52 -7.96 5.87
CA ARG A 39 -14.50 -8.15 4.83
C ARG A 39 -15.12 -8.23 3.44
N ALA A 40 -14.36 -7.89 2.42
CA ALA A 40 -14.74 -8.13 1.02
C ALA A 40 -13.86 -9.22 0.41
N LYS A 41 -14.40 -10.00 -0.51
CA LYS A 41 -13.65 -10.97 -1.32
C LYS A 41 -13.99 -10.76 -2.79
N SER A 42 -13.00 -10.35 -3.57
CA SER A 42 -13.12 -10.10 -5.00
C SER A 42 -11.72 -10.05 -5.64
N ASP A 43 -11.66 -10.17 -6.96
CA ASP A 43 -10.51 -9.76 -7.77
C ASP A 43 -10.58 -8.28 -8.17
N TRP A 44 -11.67 -7.62 -7.80
CA TRP A 44 -11.97 -6.22 -8.08
C TRP A 44 -12.09 -5.84 -9.57
N GLU A 45 -12.21 -6.79 -10.49
CA GLU A 45 -12.37 -6.51 -11.92
C GLU A 45 -13.83 -6.19 -12.29
N GLU A 46 -14.03 -5.33 -13.31
CA GLU A 46 -15.38 -5.04 -13.83
C GLU A 46 -16.02 -6.33 -14.36
N GLY A 47 -17.26 -6.60 -13.94
CA GLY A 47 -17.98 -7.83 -14.23
C GLY A 47 -17.79 -8.94 -13.21
N SER A 48 -16.82 -8.84 -12.31
CA SER A 48 -16.57 -9.84 -11.27
C SER A 48 -17.54 -9.74 -10.10
N LYS A 49 -17.69 -10.85 -9.38
CA LYS A 49 -18.44 -10.90 -8.13
C LYS A 49 -17.64 -10.29 -6.99
N VAL A 50 -18.34 -9.60 -6.10
CA VAL A 50 -17.86 -9.19 -4.79
C VAL A 50 -18.72 -9.83 -3.72
N TYR A 51 -18.08 -10.43 -2.72
CA TYR A 51 -18.73 -10.94 -1.53
C TYR A 51 -18.45 -9.98 -0.37
N PHE A 52 -19.47 -9.31 0.11
CA PHE A 52 -19.41 -8.47 1.29
C PHE A 52 -19.83 -9.29 2.50
N LEU A 53 -18.88 -9.71 3.31
CA LEU A 53 -19.03 -10.73 4.34
C LEU A 53 -18.92 -10.14 5.75
N ASN A 54 -19.69 -10.68 6.69
CA ASN A 54 -19.50 -10.50 8.12
C ASN A 54 -18.39 -11.43 8.67
N ALA A 55 -18.19 -11.42 9.99
CA ALA A 55 -17.19 -12.26 10.66
C ALA A 55 -17.44 -13.77 10.44
N ASP A 56 -18.72 -14.19 10.37
CA ASP A 56 -19.12 -15.58 10.20
C ASP A 56 -19.01 -16.08 8.75
N GLY A 57 -18.75 -15.19 7.80
CA GLY A 57 -18.65 -15.53 6.38
C GLY A 57 -19.97 -15.45 5.63
N GLU A 58 -21.03 -14.94 6.26
CA GLU A 58 -22.32 -14.65 5.64
C GLU A 58 -22.34 -13.23 5.09
N GLY A 59 -23.14 -13.00 4.04
CA GLY A 59 -23.24 -11.65 3.52
C GLY A 59 -23.97 -11.50 2.20
N MET A 60 -23.64 -10.42 1.50
CA MET A 60 -24.22 -10.08 0.20
C MET A 60 -23.27 -10.41 -0.93
N VAL A 61 -23.85 -10.79 -2.07
CA VAL A 61 -23.15 -10.96 -3.34
C VAL A 61 -23.55 -9.82 -4.26
N ALA A 62 -22.57 -9.13 -4.82
CA ALA A 62 -22.76 -8.10 -5.82
C ALA A 62 -21.90 -8.35 -7.05
N LEU A 63 -22.23 -7.69 -8.16
CA LEU A 63 -21.38 -7.58 -9.34
C LEU A 63 -20.75 -6.19 -9.37
N ILE A 64 -19.48 -6.09 -9.73
CA ILE A 64 -18.85 -4.83 -10.10
C ILE A 64 -19.42 -4.43 -11.46
N TYR A 65 -20.36 -3.50 -11.44
CA TYR A 65 -21.08 -3.07 -12.64
C TYR A 65 -20.28 -2.08 -13.47
N LYS A 66 -19.45 -1.26 -12.80
CA LYS A 66 -18.54 -0.30 -13.44
C LYS A 66 -17.35 -0.02 -12.53
N ARG A 67 -16.16 -0.04 -13.14
CA ARG A 67 -14.91 0.36 -12.48
C ARG A 67 -14.15 1.34 -13.36
N LYS A 68 -13.65 2.43 -12.76
CA LYS A 68 -12.72 3.38 -13.37
C LYS A 68 -11.83 3.94 -12.27
N ASP A 69 -10.66 3.39 -12.12
CA ASP A 69 -9.69 3.79 -11.09
C ASP A 69 -9.12 5.20 -11.36
N PRO A 70 -8.94 6.01 -10.35
CA PRO A 70 -9.47 5.99 -8.99
C PRO A 70 -10.77 6.83 -8.84
N GLU A 71 -11.68 6.77 -9.79
CA GLU A 71 -12.83 7.69 -9.88
C GLU A 71 -14.18 7.05 -9.56
N ILE A 72 -14.41 5.81 -10.02
CA ILE A 72 -15.73 5.16 -10.01
C ILE A 72 -15.62 3.70 -9.63
N MET A 73 -16.44 3.26 -8.67
CA MET A 73 -16.72 1.87 -8.37
C MET A 73 -18.22 1.72 -8.11
N ASN A 74 -18.90 0.92 -8.94
CA ASN A 74 -20.34 0.72 -8.85
C ASN A 74 -20.66 -0.75 -8.69
N PHE A 75 -21.50 -1.07 -7.73
CA PHE A 75 -21.98 -2.42 -7.43
C PHE A 75 -23.44 -2.56 -7.73
N LYS A 76 -23.82 -3.73 -8.26
CA LYS A 76 -25.19 -4.19 -8.36
C LYS A 76 -25.35 -5.41 -7.45
N HIS A 77 -26.10 -5.26 -6.38
CA HIS A 77 -26.39 -6.36 -5.46
C HIS A 77 -27.27 -7.40 -6.15
N ILE A 78 -26.87 -8.67 -6.08
CA ILE A 78 -27.54 -9.76 -6.85
C ILE A 78 -28.00 -10.91 -5.97
N GLY A 79 -27.42 -11.11 -4.78
CA GLY A 79 -27.70 -12.28 -3.97
C GLY A 79 -27.16 -12.21 -2.56
N MET A 80 -27.33 -13.30 -1.84
CA MET A 80 -26.73 -13.54 -0.51
C MET A 80 -25.84 -14.77 -0.56
N VAL A 81 -24.95 -14.87 0.42
CA VAL A 81 -24.12 -16.05 0.66
C VAL A 81 -24.22 -16.43 2.15
N ASP A 82 -24.37 -17.71 2.45
CA ASP A 82 -24.37 -18.25 3.79
C ASP A 82 -22.95 -18.58 4.30
N LYS A 83 -22.83 -18.92 5.57
CA LYS A 83 -21.55 -19.31 6.23
C LYS A 83 -20.85 -20.52 5.61
N ASN A 84 -21.58 -21.35 4.85
CA ASN A 84 -21.04 -22.53 4.17
C ASN A 84 -20.60 -22.20 2.71
N GLY A 85 -20.81 -20.94 2.28
CA GLY A 85 -20.48 -20.49 0.92
C GLY A 85 -21.59 -20.78 -0.11
N ASN A 86 -22.79 -21.18 0.31
CA ASN A 86 -23.92 -21.37 -0.61
C ASN A 86 -24.52 -20.03 -1.00
N GLU A 87 -24.61 -19.78 -2.29
CA GLU A 87 -25.16 -18.56 -2.85
C GLU A 87 -26.68 -18.69 -3.09
N ASP A 88 -27.43 -17.68 -2.70
CA ASP A 88 -28.88 -17.57 -2.92
C ASP A 88 -29.20 -16.37 -3.80
N TYR A 89 -29.83 -16.62 -4.95
CA TYR A 89 -30.28 -15.61 -5.91
C TYR A 89 -31.80 -15.65 -6.13
N GLU A 90 -32.48 -16.69 -5.62
CA GLU A 90 -33.82 -17.04 -6.03
C GLU A 90 -34.87 -16.93 -4.92
N SER A 91 -34.45 -16.85 -3.65
CA SER A 91 -35.40 -16.70 -2.56
C SER A 91 -36.22 -15.40 -2.69
N GLU A 92 -37.47 -15.43 -2.22
CA GLU A 92 -38.32 -14.23 -2.20
C GLU A 92 -37.69 -13.06 -1.44
N LYS A 93 -36.89 -13.37 -0.41
CA LYS A 93 -36.12 -12.38 0.34
C LYS A 93 -35.13 -11.67 -0.58
N VAL A 94 -34.34 -12.42 -1.36
CA VAL A 94 -33.33 -11.87 -2.29
C VAL A 94 -34.02 -11.14 -3.44
N LYS A 95 -35.02 -11.74 -4.08
CA LYS A 95 -35.79 -11.10 -5.17
C LYS A 95 -36.38 -9.77 -4.80
N SER A 96 -36.71 -9.58 -3.53
CA SER A 96 -37.31 -8.32 -3.04
C SER A 96 -36.33 -7.13 -3.08
N TRP A 97 -35.04 -7.32 -3.23
CA TRP A 97 -34.02 -6.27 -3.25
C TRP A 97 -32.90 -6.47 -4.28
N ALA A 98 -32.81 -7.62 -4.92
CA ALA A 98 -31.85 -7.84 -5.99
C ALA A 98 -31.97 -6.75 -7.08
N GLY A 99 -30.82 -6.29 -7.57
CA GLY A 99 -30.73 -5.19 -8.53
C GLY A 99 -30.51 -3.80 -7.89
N LEU A 100 -30.53 -3.68 -6.56
CA LEU A 100 -30.17 -2.43 -5.88
C LEU A 100 -28.72 -2.04 -6.19
N MET A 101 -28.53 -0.74 -6.39
CA MET A 101 -27.22 -0.18 -6.74
C MET A 101 -26.57 0.49 -5.53
N GLU A 102 -25.25 0.33 -5.46
CA GLU A 102 -24.38 1.07 -4.55
C GLU A 102 -23.20 1.60 -5.37
N ASN A 103 -23.07 2.93 -5.44
CA ASN A 103 -22.14 3.58 -6.35
C ASN A 103 -21.22 4.51 -5.59
N TYR A 104 -19.93 4.42 -5.88
CA TYR A 104 -18.88 5.28 -5.34
C TYR A 104 -18.32 6.18 -6.43
N ARG A 105 -18.17 7.46 -6.13
CA ARG A 105 -17.55 8.44 -7.00
C ARG A 105 -16.55 9.28 -6.20
N LEU A 106 -15.33 9.39 -6.73
CA LEU A 106 -14.26 10.17 -6.16
C LEU A 106 -13.92 11.33 -7.12
N GLU A 107 -13.97 12.55 -6.62
CA GLU A 107 -13.66 13.76 -7.38
C GLU A 107 -12.51 14.51 -6.70
N ASP A 108 -11.50 14.93 -7.46
CA ASP A 108 -10.48 15.83 -6.95
C ASP A 108 -11.03 17.26 -6.84
N LYS A 109 -10.75 17.89 -5.72
CA LYS A 109 -11.05 19.30 -5.49
C LYS A 109 -9.90 19.95 -4.72
N ASN A 110 -8.99 20.57 -5.45
CA ASN A 110 -7.85 21.28 -4.89
C ASN A 110 -6.96 20.40 -3.98
N GLY A 111 -6.64 19.19 -4.44
CA GLY A 111 -5.80 18.23 -3.72
C GLY A 111 -6.51 17.48 -2.59
N LYS A 112 -7.83 17.66 -2.44
CA LYS A 112 -8.69 16.87 -1.57
C LYS A 112 -9.61 16.00 -2.41
N THR A 113 -10.07 14.91 -1.85
CA THR A 113 -11.06 14.04 -2.50
C THR A 113 -12.44 14.29 -1.93
N ILE A 114 -13.41 14.53 -2.81
CA ILE A 114 -14.83 14.43 -2.47
C ILE A 114 -15.28 13.02 -2.84
N LEU A 115 -15.59 12.23 -1.82
CA LEU A 115 -16.20 10.91 -1.97
C LEU A 115 -17.71 11.05 -1.84
N THR A 116 -18.42 10.59 -2.86
CA THR A 116 -19.87 10.48 -2.86
C THR A 116 -20.27 9.01 -3.01
N VAL A 117 -21.08 8.52 -2.08
CA VAL A 117 -21.69 7.19 -2.14
C VAL A 117 -23.18 7.35 -2.33
N THR A 118 -23.71 6.79 -3.42
CA THR A 118 -25.18 6.74 -3.64
C THR A 118 -25.65 5.31 -3.60
N MET A 119 -26.71 5.05 -2.87
CA MET A 119 -27.27 3.70 -2.78
C MET A 119 -28.79 3.71 -2.80
N ASP A 120 -29.36 2.63 -3.34
CA ASP A 120 -30.79 2.37 -3.31
C ASP A 120 -31.14 1.66 -2.00
N LEU A 121 -32.11 2.19 -1.25
CA LEU A 121 -32.50 1.69 0.07
C LEU A 121 -33.95 1.23 0.11
N LYS A 122 -34.17 0.13 0.82
CA LYS A 122 -35.53 -0.21 1.30
C LYS A 122 -35.85 0.60 2.55
N ALA A 123 -37.15 0.92 2.72
CA ALA A 123 -37.59 1.74 3.84
C ALA A 123 -37.23 1.13 5.21
N GLU A 124 -37.27 -0.21 5.33
CA GLU A 124 -36.95 -0.94 6.56
C GLU A 124 -35.48 -0.78 7.04
N TYR A 125 -34.51 -0.52 6.12
CA TYR A 125 -33.11 -0.35 6.45
C TYR A 125 -32.65 1.11 6.45
N LYS A 126 -33.54 2.05 6.13
CA LYS A 126 -33.23 3.47 5.97
C LYS A 126 -32.55 4.07 7.20
N ASP A 127 -33.16 3.91 8.37
CA ASP A 127 -32.64 4.49 9.61
C ASP A 127 -31.29 3.89 10.02
N TYR A 128 -31.09 2.60 9.75
CA TYR A 128 -29.82 1.94 9.98
C TYR A 128 -28.73 2.57 9.13
N PHE A 129 -28.93 2.70 7.82
CA PHE A 129 -27.92 3.25 6.92
C PHE A 129 -27.66 4.75 7.15
N LEU A 130 -28.71 5.53 7.44
CA LEU A 130 -28.55 6.95 7.77
C LEU A 130 -27.68 7.19 9.03
N LYS A 131 -27.66 6.24 9.98
CA LYS A 131 -26.82 6.30 11.19
C LYS A 131 -25.44 5.71 10.98
N THR A 132 -25.30 4.72 10.10
CA THR A 132 -24.08 3.92 9.96
C THR A 132 -23.11 4.51 8.94
N TRP A 133 -23.59 4.98 7.79
CA TRP A 133 -22.75 5.58 6.75
C TRP A 133 -21.89 6.75 7.22
N PRO A 134 -22.44 7.73 7.97
CA PRO A 134 -21.59 8.83 8.47
C PRO A 134 -20.43 8.34 9.32
N LYS A 135 -20.63 7.31 10.15
CA LYS A 135 -19.58 6.72 11.00
C LYS A 135 -18.53 5.97 10.17
N ALA A 136 -18.97 5.24 9.15
CA ALA A 136 -18.09 4.53 8.25
C ALA A 136 -17.23 5.49 7.42
N LEU A 137 -17.83 6.55 6.89
CA LEU A 137 -17.10 7.59 6.14
C LEU A 137 -16.13 8.38 7.01
N GLU A 138 -16.45 8.62 8.30
CA GLU A 138 -15.50 9.26 9.21
C GLU A 138 -14.27 8.35 9.47
N LYS A 139 -14.50 7.04 9.70
CA LYS A 139 -13.39 6.08 9.82
C LYS A 139 -12.55 5.98 8.55
N LEU A 140 -13.19 5.94 7.38
CA LEU A 140 -12.47 5.96 6.11
C LEU A 140 -11.62 7.22 5.97
N LYS A 141 -12.18 8.38 6.33
CA LYS A 141 -11.48 9.66 6.32
C LYS A 141 -10.27 9.64 7.26
N GLU A 142 -10.43 9.17 8.50
CA GLU A 142 -9.33 9.01 9.45
C GLU A 142 -8.22 8.12 8.87
N ILE A 143 -8.57 7.00 8.21
CA ILE A 143 -7.61 6.08 7.58
C ILE A 143 -6.87 6.76 6.42
N ALA A 144 -7.61 7.39 5.51
CA ALA A 144 -7.02 8.00 4.32
C ALA A 144 -6.19 9.26 4.62
N GLU A 145 -6.58 10.03 5.65
CA GLU A 145 -5.87 11.23 6.09
C GLU A 145 -4.70 10.90 7.03
N ASN A 146 -4.74 9.76 7.73
CA ASN A 146 -3.67 9.33 8.62
C ASN A 146 -2.50 8.77 7.82
N ASP A 147 -1.59 9.67 7.45
CA ASP A 147 -0.32 9.38 6.78
C ASP A 147 0.52 8.29 7.51
N SER A 148 0.27 8.10 8.81
CA SER A 148 0.97 7.13 9.66
C SER A 148 0.48 5.69 9.51
N GLN A 149 -0.77 5.43 9.08
CA GLN A 149 -1.28 4.06 8.88
C GLN A 149 -1.02 3.53 7.47
N MET A 150 -0.98 4.40 6.46
CA MET A 150 -0.56 4.06 5.10
C MET A 150 0.97 3.98 4.94
N LYS A 151 1.72 4.52 5.90
CA LYS A 151 3.18 4.54 5.96
C LYS A 151 3.77 3.60 7.01
N ASN A 152 3.17 2.44 7.25
CA ASN A 152 3.91 1.40 7.95
C ASN A 152 5.11 1.05 7.07
N PRO A 153 6.35 1.43 7.46
CA PRO A 153 7.49 1.17 6.61
C PRO A 153 7.67 -0.35 6.44
N ILE A 154 8.10 -0.76 5.27
CA ILE A 154 8.61 -2.11 5.07
C ILE A 154 9.98 -2.13 5.71
N THR A 155 10.23 -3.10 6.60
CA THR A 155 11.55 -3.28 7.21
C THR A 155 12.15 -4.59 6.74
N ILE A 156 13.39 -4.49 6.29
CA ILE A 156 14.25 -5.61 5.90
C ILE A 156 15.51 -5.61 6.75
N SER A 157 16.18 -6.74 6.87
CA SER A 157 17.39 -6.83 7.67
C SER A 157 18.37 -7.87 7.16
N ALA A 158 19.64 -7.66 7.49
CA ALA A 158 20.69 -8.64 7.28
C ALA A 158 21.79 -8.50 8.34
N ILE A 159 22.36 -9.63 8.76
CA ILE A 159 23.58 -9.66 9.58
C ILE A 159 24.77 -9.85 8.64
N VAL A 160 25.70 -8.90 8.66
CA VAL A 160 26.94 -8.90 7.89
C VAL A 160 28.09 -9.27 8.81
N ASN A 161 28.89 -10.27 8.45
CA ASN A 161 30.07 -10.72 9.23
C ASN A 161 31.28 -9.79 8.99
N ALA A 162 31.11 -8.53 9.39
CA ALA A 162 32.16 -7.51 9.33
C ALA A 162 31.89 -6.41 10.36
N PRO A 163 32.94 -5.72 10.84
CA PRO A 163 32.83 -4.56 11.73
C PRO A 163 32.02 -3.43 11.09
N VAL A 164 31.36 -2.62 11.92
CA VAL A 164 30.46 -1.57 11.46
C VAL A 164 31.16 -0.50 10.61
N GLU A 165 32.44 -0.21 10.87
CA GLU A 165 33.23 0.74 10.09
C GLU A 165 33.40 0.26 8.64
N LYS A 166 33.73 -1.01 8.43
CA LYS A 166 33.85 -1.62 7.10
C LYS A 166 32.50 -1.64 6.38
N VAL A 167 31.45 -2.07 7.10
CA VAL A 167 30.08 -2.10 6.56
C VAL A 167 29.62 -0.71 6.13
N TRP A 168 29.87 0.30 6.96
CA TRP A 168 29.56 1.70 6.67
C TRP A 168 30.32 2.23 5.45
N GLU A 169 31.61 1.95 5.35
CA GLU A 169 32.44 2.35 4.20
C GLU A 169 31.89 1.74 2.90
N VAL A 170 31.69 0.42 2.89
CA VAL A 170 31.18 -0.32 1.72
C VAL A 170 29.77 0.13 1.32
N TRP A 171 28.93 0.47 2.30
CA TRP A 171 27.57 0.96 2.04
C TRP A 171 27.57 2.31 1.33
N ASN A 172 28.51 3.18 1.66
CA ASN A 172 28.46 4.59 1.28
C ASN A 172 29.43 4.98 0.15
N THR A 173 30.41 4.15 -0.19
CA THR A 173 31.41 4.44 -1.21
C THR A 173 30.85 4.15 -2.61
N PRO A 174 30.85 5.13 -3.56
CA PRO A 174 30.27 4.96 -4.89
C PRO A 174 30.78 3.73 -5.63
N GLU A 175 32.07 3.48 -5.61
CA GLU A 175 32.75 2.36 -6.29
C GLU A 175 32.24 1.00 -5.74
N HIS A 176 31.91 0.93 -4.47
CA HIS A 176 31.31 -0.27 -3.88
C HIS A 176 29.82 -0.38 -4.25
N ILE A 177 29.05 0.74 -4.19
CA ILE A 177 27.62 0.76 -4.53
C ILE A 177 27.37 0.20 -5.93
N GLU A 178 28.19 0.56 -6.92
CA GLU A 178 28.10 0.06 -8.30
C GLU A 178 28.22 -1.48 -8.39
N ASN A 179 28.83 -2.12 -7.39
CA ASN A 179 29.07 -3.57 -7.39
C ASN A 179 27.99 -4.38 -6.66
N TRP A 180 27.29 -3.81 -5.67
CA TRP A 180 26.32 -4.56 -4.89
C TRP A 180 24.87 -4.14 -5.10
N ASN A 181 24.61 -2.92 -5.62
CA ASN A 181 23.27 -2.35 -5.65
C ASN A 181 22.47 -2.86 -6.87
N ALA A 182 22.09 -4.12 -6.81
CA ALA A 182 21.20 -4.77 -7.78
C ALA A 182 20.39 -5.86 -7.09
N ALA A 183 19.11 -6.03 -7.50
CA ALA A 183 18.22 -7.04 -6.94
C ALA A 183 18.46 -8.45 -7.53
N SER A 184 18.99 -8.53 -8.74
CA SER A 184 19.20 -9.76 -9.51
C SER A 184 20.36 -9.63 -10.48
N ASP A 185 20.80 -10.76 -11.04
CA ASP A 185 21.99 -10.82 -11.92
C ASP A 185 21.79 -10.15 -13.29
N ASP A 186 20.55 -9.90 -13.69
CA ASP A 186 20.18 -9.22 -14.93
C ASP A 186 20.13 -7.69 -14.81
N TRP A 187 20.31 -7.17 -13.60
CA TRP A 187 20.40 -5.74 -13.29
C TRP A 187 21.79 -5.34 -12.83
N HIS A 188 22.13 -4.06 -12.98
CA HIS A 188 23.36 -3.47 -12.45
C HIS A 188 23.18 -1.97 -12.14
N THR A 189 24.06 -1.42 -11.33
CA THR A 189 24.20 0.02 -11.11
C THR A 189 25.37 0.51 -11.94
N THR A 190 25.10 1.34 -12.96
CA THR A 190 26.13 1.81 -13.92
C THR A 190 26.86 3.06 -13.45
N SER A 191 26.30 3.80 -12.52
CA SER A 191 26.97 4.91 -11.85
C SER A 191 26.35 5.19 -10.49
N ALA A 192 27.19 5.56 -9.52
CA ALA A 192 26.75 5.99 -8.21
C ALA A 192 27.40 7.33 -7.83
N LYS A 193 26.60 8.22 -7.23
CA LYS A 193 27.06 9.47 -6.62
C LYS A 193 26.46 9.57 -5.23
N ASN A 194 27.33 9.79 -4.25
CA ASN A 194 26.94 9.83 -2.85
C ASN A 194 27.62 11.00 -2.13
N ASN A 195 26.86 12.05 -1.80
CA ASN A 195 27.33 13.16 -0.99
C ASN A 195 26.86 12.96 0.46
N LEU A 196 27.62 12.13 1.20
CA LEU A 196 27.28 11.61 2.52
C LEU A 196 27.29 12.68 3.62
N LYS A 197 26.31 13.57 3.60
CA LYS A 197 26.06 14.58 4.64
C LYS A 197 24.58 15.01 4.64
N LYS A 198 24.08 15.53 5.75
CA LYS A 198 22.73 16.13 5.78
C LYS A 198 22.56 17.17 4.67
N GLY A 199 21.50 17.03 3.89
CA GLY A 199 21.22 17.84 2.70
C GLY A 199 22.00 17.43 1.44
N GLY A 200 22.91 16.45 1.55
CA GLY A 200 23.62 15.90 0.39
C GLY A 200 22.72 14.99 -0.45
N LYS A 201 23.02 14.88 -1.76
CA LYS A 201 22.27 14.07 -2.72
C LYS A 201 22.89 12.69 -2.87
N ILE A 202 22.05 11.67 -2.99
CA ILE A 202 22.34 10.35 -3.53
C ILE A 202 21.73 10.24 -4.92
N SER A 203 22.42 9.56 -5.85
CA SER A 203 21.93 9.33 -7.20
C SER A 203 22.61 8.09 -7.76
N TYR A 204 21.85 7.01 -7.97
CA TYR A 204 22.32 5.74 -8.51
C TYR A 204 21.58 5.44 -9.80
N ARG A 205 22.29 5.21 -10.91
CA ARG A 205 21.70 4.78 -12.17
C ARG A 205 21.60 3.26 -12.20
N MET A 206 20.40 2.73 -12.11
CA MET A 206 20.10 1.29 -12.15
C MET A 206 19.53 0.91 -13.52
N GLU A 207 20.10 -0.12 -14.16
CA GLU A 207 19.74 -0.54 -15.51
C GLU A 207 19.68 -2.06 -15.64
N ALA A 208 18.79 -2.53 -16.51
CA ALA A 208 18.84 -3.91 -16.97
C ALA A 208 20.08 -4.09 -17.88
N LYS A 209 20.82 -5.19 -17.73
CA LYS A 209 22.07 -5.45 -18.48
C LYS A 209 21.86 -5.58 -19.99
N ASP A 210 20.63 -5.89 -20.41
CA ASP A 210 20.25 -5.94 -21.83
C ASP A 210 19.89 -4.55 -22.41
N GLY A 211 19.93 -3.49 -21.56
CA GLY A 211 19.61 -2.12 -21.97
C GLY A 211 18.13 -1.83 -22.19
N SER A 212 17.24 -2.77 -21.88
CA SER A 212 15.79 -2.63 -22.14
C SER A 212 15.12 -1.56 -21.29
N THR A 213 15.61 -1.33 -20.06
CA THR A 213 15.02 -0.38 -19.11
C THR A 213 16.05 0.08 -18.08
N GLY A 214 15.76 1.20 -17.42
CA GLY A 214 16.57 1.72 -16.33
C GLY A 214 15.92 2.93 -15.68
N PHE A 215 16.36 3.25 -14.47
CA PHE A 215 15.87 4.39 -13.71
C PHE A 215 16.97 4.97 -12.82
N ASP A 216 16.75 6.22 -12.39
CA ASP A 216 17.62 6.89 -11.43
C ASP A 216 16.99 6.79 -10.03
N PHE A 217 17.69 6.13 -9.12
CA PHE A 217 17.36 6.10 -7.71
C PHE A 217 17.99 7.33 -7.05
N GLU A 218 17.15 8.30 -6.66
CA GLU A 218 17.63 9.58 -6.15
C GLU A 218 16.99 9.94 -4.80
N GLY A 219 17.77 10.61 -3.95
CA GLY A 219 17.30 11.11 -2.67
C GLY A 219 18.19 12.19 -2.06
N ILE A 220 17.71 12.78 -0.96
CA ILE A 220 18.42 13.79 -0.18
C ILE A 220 18.49 13.34 1.27
N TYR A 221 19.68 13.29 1.83
CA TYR A 221 19.90 12.94 3.24
C TYR A 221 19.22 13.94 4.19
N SER A 222 18.36 13.41 5.04
CA SER A 222 17.79 14.17 6.18
C SER A 222 18.64 14.05 7.43
N GLU A 223 19.33 12.89 7.61
CA GLU A 223 20.24 12.63 8.73
C GLU A 223 21.37 11.71 8.29
N VAL A 224 22.57 11.94 8.83
CA VAL A 224 23.74 11.05 8.71
C VAL A 224 24.45 11.02 10.07
N LYS A 225 24.50 9.85 10.67
CA LYS A 225 25.25 9.54 11.90
C LYS A 225 26.27 8.46 11.59
N PRO A 226 27.54 8.79 11.37
CA PRO A 226 28.59 7.84 10.97
C PRO A 226 28.58 6.57 11.82
N ASN A 227 28.68 5.40 11.16
CA ASN A 227 28.70 4.06 11.75
C ASN A 227 27.45 3.72 12.60
N LYS A 228 26.35 4.50 12.49
CA LYS A 228 25.14 4.27 13.28
C LYS A 228 23.88 4.26 12.45
N SER A 229 23.61 5.35 11.72
CA SER A 229 22.38 5.45 10.95
C SER A 229 22.48 6.51 9.87
N LEU A 230 21.65 6.35 8.85
CA LEU A 230 21.36 7.37 7.86
C LEU A 230 19.87 7.36 7.52
N SER A 231 19.36 8.51 7.13
CA SER A 231 18.00 8.65 6.65
C SER A 231 17.98 9.61 5.46
N PHE A 232 17.16 9.31 4.48
CA PHE A 232 17.00 10.17 3.31
C PHE A 232 15.56 10.16 2.80
N LYS A 233 15.23 11.16 2.01
CA LYS A 233 13.95 11.29 1.34
C LYS A 233 14.17 11.12 -0.15
N LEU A 234 13.45 10.18 -0.76
CA LEU A 234 13.46 9.93 -2.19
C LEU A 234 12.83 11.09 -2.97
N SER A 235 13.07 11.14 -4.29
CA SER A 235 12.52 12.17 -5.18
C SER A 235 10.98 12.20 -5.19
N ASP A 236 10.33 11.05 -4.97
CA ASP A 236 8.88 10.91 -4.86
C ASP A 236 8.33 11.24 -3.45
N GLY A 237 9.20 11.61 -2.52
CA GLY A 237 8.84 12.03 -1.17
C GLY A 237 8.86 10.94 -0.12
N ARG A 238 9.03 9.66 -0.48
CA ARG A 238 9.14 8.53 0.46
C ARG A 238 10.39 8.63 1.32
N LYS A 239 10.30 8.17 2.56
CA LYS A 239 11.41 8.16 3.51
C LYS A 239 12.03 6.78 3.57
N VAL A 240 13.35 6.78 3.69
CA VAL A 240 14.18 5.59 3.94
C VAL A 240 15.05 5.86 5.14
N SER A 241 15.23 4.87 5.99
CA SER A 241 16.17 4.89 7.13
C SER A 241 16.93 3.57 7.19
N VAL A 242 18.22 3.67 7.48
CA VAL A 242 19.11 2.50 7.64
C VAL A 242 19.82 2.64 8.97
N ASN A 243 19.75 1.59 9.78
CA ASN A 243 20.46 1.47 11.06
C ASN A 243 21.55 0.40 10.96
N PHE A 244 22.71 0.68 11.54
CA PHE A 244 23.85 -0.21 11.61
C PHE A 244 24.14 -0.49 13.08
N ASN A 245 23.80 -1.69 13.53
CA ASN A 245 23.93 -2.10 14.91
C ASN A 245 25.07 -3.14 15.05
N GLU A 246 26.18 -2.74 15.65
CA GLU A 246 27.31 -3.64 15.87
C GLU A 246 27.02 -4.57 17.04
N LYS A 247 27.34 -5.86 16.84
CA LYS A 247 27.29 -6.89 17.89
C LYS A 247 28.33 -7.97 17.57
N ASP A 248 29.26 -8.20 18.51
CA ASP A 248 30.25 -9.29 18.42
C ASP A 248 31.03 -9.29 17.10
N ASN A 249 31.54 -8.12 16.68
CA ASN A 249 32.27 -7.88 15.43
C ASN A 249 31.45 -8.17 14.14
N ASN A 250 30.12 -8.29 14.27
CA ASN A 250 29.16 -8.36 13.15
C ASN A 250 28.31 -7.10 13.14
N THR A 251 27.73 -6.77 12.01
CA THR A 251 26.83 -5.63 11.88
C THR A 251 25.44 -6.10 11.47
N LEU A 252 24.43 -5.85 12.30
CA LEU A 252 23.03 -5.94 11.91
C LEU A 252 22.63 -4.66 11.18
N ILE A 253 22.25 -4.80 9.92
CA ILE A 253 21.62 -3.72 9.13
C ILE A 253 20.13 -3.91 9.19
N GLU A 254 19.42 -2.84 9.54
CA GLU A 254 17.95 -2.74 9.47
C GLU A 254 17.59 -1.55 8.59
N GLU A 255 17.00 -1.84 7.44
CA GLU A 255 16.56 -0.83 6.49
C GLU A 255 15.03 -0.77 6.47
N SER A 256 14.48 0.43 6.67
CA SER A 256 13.04 0.68 6.67
C SER A 256 12.71 1.74 5.63
N PHE A 257 11.72 1.46 4.78
CA PHE A 257 11.31 2.37 3.71
C PHE A 257 9.78 2.43 3.58
N GLU A 258 9.28 3.59 3.18
CA GLU A 258 7.86 3.77 2.84
C GLU A 258 7.58 3.10 1.50
N ALA A 259 6.52 2.28 1.42
CA ALA A 259 6.15 1.59 0.19
C ALA A 259 5.64 2.60 -0.86
N GLU A 260 5.90 2.31 -2.13
CA GLU A 260 5.24 2.98 -3.25
C GLU A 260 3.92 2.26 -3.61
N ASN A 261 3.12 2.82 -4.52
CA ASN A 261 1.75 2.39 -4.77
C ASN A 261 1.57 1.61 -6.09
N GLN A 262 2.64 1.35 -6.85
CA GLN A 262 2.56 0.66 -8.15
C GLN A 262 2.72 -0.85 -8.00
N ASN A 263 3.56 -1.29 -7.05
CA ASN A 263 3.86 -2.69 -6.82
C ASN A 263 3.33 -3.15 -5.45
N SER A 264 3.05 -4.44 -5.32
CA SER A 264 2.65 -4.98 -4.03
C SER A 264 3.75 -4.79 -2.97
N ARG A 265 3.35 -4.62 -1.70
CA ARG A 265 4.31 -4.52 -0.58
C ARG A 265 5.26 -5.71 -0.52
N GLN A 266 4.75 -6.92 -0.81
CA GLN A 266 5.55 -8.12 -0.85
C GLN A 266 6.63 -8.04 -1.93
N MET A 267 6.29 -7.64 -3.16
CA MET A 267 7.27 -7.49 -4.25
C MET A 267 8.34 -6.45 -3.91
N GLN A 268 7.94 -5.32 -3.30
CA GLN A 268 8.89 -4.31 -2.84
C GLN A 268 9.82 -4.86 -1.75
N GLN A 269 9.28 -5.56 -0.76
CA GLN A 269 10.06 -6.19 0.30
C GLN A 269 11.07 -7.19 -0.26
N GLU A 270 10.65 -8.04 -1.18
CA GLU A 270 11.50 -9.04 -1.82
C GLU A 270 12.62 -8.40 -2.64
N GLY A 271 12.30 -7.36 -3.44
CA GLY A 271 13.28 -6.63 -4.24
C GLY A 271 14.34 -5.92 -3.40
N TRP A 272 13.93 -5.18 -2.37
CA TRP A 272 14.86 -4.49 -1.47
C TRP A 272 15.68 -5.48 -0.64
N GLN A 273 15.06 -6.57 -0.17
CA GLN A 273 15.78 -7.63 0.55
C GLN A 273 16.84 -8.31 -0.35
N ALA A 274 16.54 -8.49 -1.63
CA ALA A 274 17.51 -9.05 -2.57
C ALA A 274 18.74 -8.15 -2.74
N ILE A 275 18.55 -6.82 -2.84
CA ILE A 275 19.64 -5.83 -2.87
C ILE A 275 20.46 -5.90 -1.57
N LEU A 276 19.81 -5.94 -0.42
CA LEU A 276 20.49 -6.05 0.89
C LEU A 276 21.27 -7.36 1.02
N ASN A 277 20.76 -8.46 0.48
CA ASN A 277 21.47 -9.74 0.45
C ASN A 277 22.70 -9.69 -0.44
N ASN A 278 22.63 -8.99 -1.59
CA ASN A 278 23.79 -8.76 -2.45
C ASN A 278 24.83 -7.88 -1.77
N PHE A 279 24.40 -6.82 -1.06
CA PHE A 279 25.30 -6.04 -0.22
C PHE A 279 26.05 -6.91 0.78
N LYS A 280 25.33 -7.74 1.57
CA LYS A 280 25.93 -8.66 2.54
C LYS A 280 26.98 -9.55 1.88
N LYS A 281 26.61 -10.23 0.78
CA LYS A 281 27.53 -11.11 0.03
C LYS A 281 28.77 -10.36 -0.43
N TYR A 282 28.61 -9.16 -0.94
CA TYR A 282 29.72 -8.33 -1.42
C TYR A 282 30.65 -7.91 -0.27
N ALA A 283 30.10 -7.34 0.82
CA ALA A 283 30.87 -6.83 1.94
C ALA A 283 31.67 -7.93 2.69
N GLU A 284 31.09 -9.13 2.81
CA GLU A 284 31.75 -10.28 3.44
C GLU A 284 32.88 -10.85 2.59
N ASN A 285 32.82 -10.74 1.26
CA ASN A 285 33.86 -11.22 0.34
C ASN A 285 34.94 -10.18 0.00
N LEU A 286 34.77 -8.94 0.42
CA LEU A 286 35.75 -7.88 0.21
C LEU A 286 36.94 -8.10 1.15
N LYS A 287 38.13 -8.31 0.57
CA LYS A 287 39.39 -8.57 1.30
C LYS A 287 39.98 -7.30 1.89
#